data_690af2ead7aa4b785190171b0f7c9627
#
_entry.id   690af2ead7aa4b785190171b0f7c9627
#
_cell.length_a   1.000
_cell.length_b   1.000
_cell.length_c   1.000
_cell.angle_alpha   90.00
_cell.angle_beta   90.00
_cell.angle_gamma   90.00
#
_symmetry.space_group_name_H-M   'P 1'
#
loop_
_entity.id
_entity.type
_entity.pdbx_description
1 polymer ?
#
loop_
_entity_poly.entity_id
_entity_poly.type
_entity_poly.pdbx_seq_one_letter_code
_entity_poly.pdbx_strand_id
1 'polypeptide(L)'
;MESTDAKKLEKPEWSDKAKDKDGQPIIATATASFEISKLCNPTKILLEKGVRYHLEIDAPPNSWSDGGFQVPVGGFSANQPPIWYHRILLGLGVPLRRELTQDWFRIVLRYGRVGGEEVFLDPDPEDSKIEANIRPTRDGELFIFVNDAVIGVPGLYDFFYRNNGGGGKLTLTRKY
;
A
#
# COMPACT_ATOMS: atom_id res chain seq x y z
N MET A 1 -14.01 19.65 27.03
CA MET A 1 -13.27 18.79 26.06
C MET A 1 -14.30 18.33 25.06
N GLU A 2 -14.41 19.08 23.95
CA GLU A 2 -15.40 18.83 22.91
C GLU A 2 -15.02 17.58 22.10
N SER A 3 -16.00 16.73 21.95
CA SER A 3 -16.00 15.55 21.11
C SER A 3 -15.78 16.00 19.66
N THR A 4 -14.61 15.73 19.11
CA THR A 4 -14.32 15.94 17.70
C THR A 4 -15.16 14.96 16.91
N ASP A 5 -16.19 15.48 16.22
CA ASP A 5 -17.06 14.76 15.32
C ASP A 5 -16.25 13.82 14.43
N ALA A 6 -16.47 12.52 14.60
CA ALA A 6 -16.03 11.51 13.67
C ALA A 6 -16.74 11.79 12.35
N LYS A 7 -16.08 12.55 11.46
CA LYS A 7 -16.54 12.81 10.10
C LYS A 7 -16.87 11.48 9.47
N LYS A 8 -18.18 11.22 9.29
CA LYS A 8 -18.70 10.01 8.66
C LYS A 8 -18.03 9.92 7.29
N LEU A 9 -17.11 8.99 7.13
CA LEU A 9 -16.49 8.71 5.85
C LEU A 9 -17.62 8.32 4.91
N GLU A 10 -17.91 9.16 3.94
CA GLU A 10 -18.85 8.83 2.87
C GLU A 10 -18.31 7.58 2.18
N LYS A 11 -19.17 6.61 1.96
CA LYS A 11 -18.82 5.43 1.17
C LYS A 11 -18.36 5.96 -0.17
N PRO A 12 -17.19 5.50 -0.70
CA PRO A 12 -16.80 5.87 -2.04
C PRO A 12 -17.98 5.53 -2.95
N GLU A 13 -18.28 6.40 -3.88
CA GLU A 13 -19.23 6.10 -4.94
C GLU A 13 -18.65 4.94 -5.75
N TRP A 14 -18.91 3.74 -5.26
CA TRP A 14 -18.85 2.58 -6.14
C TRP A 14 -19.82 2.91 -7.25
N SER A 15 -19.39 2.85 -8.50
CA SER A 15 -20.27 3.09 -9.63
C SER A 15 -21.39 2.03 -9.64
N ASP A 16 -22.36 2.23 -8.77
CA ASP A 16 -23.49 1.33 -8.49
C ASP A 16 -24.53 1.38 -9.62
N LYS A 17 -24.06 1.19 -10.85
CA LYS A 17 -24.97 0.65 -11.85
C LYS A 17 -24.91 -0.85 -11.71
N ALA A 18 -25.79 -1.39 -10.90
CA ALA A 18 -25.79 -2.81 -10.55
C ALA A 18 -25.91 -3.77 -11.74
N LYS A 19 -26.34 -3.28 -12.90
CA LYS A 19 -26.42 -4.05 -14.16
C LYS A 19 -26.30 -3.11 -15.35
N ASP A 20 -25.64 -3.55 -16.41
CA ASP A 20 -25.66 -2.88 -17.69
C ASP A 20 -27.02 -3.10 -18.42
N LYS A 21 -27.15 -2.52 -19.60
CA LYS A 21 -28.36 -2.67 -20.45
C LYS A 21 -28.68 -4.12 -20.83
N ASP A 22 -27.71 -5.01 -20.73
CA ASP A 22 -27.82 -6.43 -21.05
C ASP A 22 -28.01 -7.32 -19.79
N GLY A 23 -28.19 -6.66 -18.62
CA GLY A 23 -28.43 -7.32 -17.33
C GLY A 23 -27.20 -7.94 -16.69
N GLN A 24 -26.00 -7.67 -17.21
CA GLN A 24 -24.75 -8.17 -16.65
C GLN A 24 -24.32 -7.31 -15.44
N PRO A 25 -23.76 -7.91 -14.39
CA PRO A 25 -23.27 -7.16 -13.25
C PRO A 25 -22.14 -6.22 -13.69
N ILE A 26 -22.31 -4.92 -13.44
CA ILE A 26 -21.24 -3.96 -13.65
C ILE A 26 -20.22 -4.17 -12.53
N ILE A 27 -18.98 -4.38 -12.92
CA ILE A 27 -17.86 -4.53 -12.01
C ILE A 27 -17.60 -3.18 -11.36
N ALA A 28 -17.88 -3.06 -10.06
CA ALA A 28 -17.58 -1.85 -9.31
C ALA A 28 -16.07 -1.74 -9.10
N THR A 29 -15.45 -0.69 -9.62
CA THR A 29 -14.04 -0.40 -9.44
C THR A 29 -13.84 0.90 -8.66
N ALA A 30 -12.79 0.94 -7.84
CA ALA A 30 -12.32 2.13 -7.17
C ALA A 30 -10.82 2.30 -7.39
N THR A 31 -10.35 3.53 -7.52
CA THR A 31 -8.93 3.80 -7.73
C THR A 31 -8.39 4.80 -6.73
N ALA A 32 -7.12 4.66 -6.36
CA ALA A 32 -6.40 5.61 -5.53
C ALA A 32 -4.95 5.72 -6.01
N SER A 33 -4.38 6.91 -5.93
CA SER A 33 -2.93 7.11 -6.11
C SER A 33 -2.24 7.08 -4.76
N PHE A 34 -0.99 6.63 -4.74
CA PHE A 34 -0.15 6.62 -3.54
C PHE A 34 1.27 7.06 -3.85
N GLU A 35 1.94 7.56 -2.84
CA GLU A 35 3.35 7.98 -2.88
C GLU A 35 4.14 7.16 -1.86
N ILE A 36 5.30 6.64 -2.24
CA ILE A 36 6.14 5.86 -1.34
C ILE A 36 6.89 6.72 -0.31
N SER A 37 6.93 8.03 -0.52
CA SER A 37 7.43 9.01 0.45
C SER A 37 6.51 9.24 1.65
N LYS A 38 5.31 8.69 1.63
CA LYS A 38 4.34 8.82 2.72
C LYS A 38 4.35 7.61 3.61
N LEU A 39 4.45 7.83 4.90
CA LEU A 39 4.37 6.80 5.93
C LEU A 39 3.08 5.96 5.82
N CYS A 40 2.00 6.55 5.32
CA CYS A 40 0.73 5.90 5.09
C CYS A 40 -0.12 6.73 4.11
N ASN A 41 -0.68 6.09 3.09
CA ASN A 41 -1.59 6.71 2.13
C ASN A 41 -3.02 6.23 2.41
N PRO A 42 -3.92 7.11 2.88
CA PRO A 42 -5.34 6.79 2.96
C PRO A 42 -5.93 6.77 1.55
N THR A 43 -6.57 5.67 1.18
CA THR A 43 -7.16 5.52 -0.17
C THR A 43 -8.58 6.07 -0.25
N LYS A 44 -9.22 6.30 0.90
CA LYS A 44 -10.66 6.60 1.03
C LYS A 44 -11.59 5.48 0.54
N ILE A 45 -11.06 4.32 0.22
CA ILE A 45 -11.82 3.15 -0.20
C ILE A 45 -12.21 2.36 1.05
N LEU A 46 -13.51 2.18 1.27
CA LEU A 46 -14.02 1.34 2.35
C LEU A 46 -14.20 -0.09 1.87
N LEU A 47 -13.51 -1.02 2.52
CA LEU A 47 -13.67 -2.44 2.31
C LEU A 47 -14.79 -2.99 3.20
N GLU A 48 -15.55 -3.95 2.68
CA GLU A 48 -16.61 -4.64 3.41
C GLU A 48 -16.13 -6.04 3.80
N LYS A 49 -16.41 -6.43 5.04
CA LYS A 49 -16.09 -7.77 5.58
C LYS A 49 -16.65 -8.87 4.68
N GLY A 50 -15.79 -9.84 4.35
CA GLY A 50 -16.16 -11.04 3.61
C GLY A 50 -16.38 -10.86 2.11
N VAL A 51 -16.35 -9.65 1.60
CA VAL A 51 -16.41 -9.37 0.16
C VAL A 51 -15.06 -9.68 -0.48
N ARG A 52 -15.07 -10.22 -1.69
CA ARG A 52 -13.85 -10.47 -2.47
C ARG A 52 -13.52 -9.26 -3.31
N TYR A 53 -12.26 -8.86 -3.29
CA TYR A 53 -11.73 -7.79 -4.13
C TYR A 53 -10.53 -8.31 -4.90
N HIS A 54 -10.45 -7.93 -6.16
CA HIS A 54 -9.24 -8.03 -6.97
C HIS A 54 -8.56 -6.68 -6.96
N LEU A 55 -7.29 -6.68 -6.67
CA LEU A 55 -6.45 -5.51 -6.52
C LEU A 55 -5.35 -5.54 -7.57
N GLU A 56 -5.15 -4.43 -8.25
CA GLU A 56 -4.06 -4.20 -9.19
C GLU A 56 -3.30 -2.94 -8.76
N ILE A 57 -1.98 -3.02 -8.73
CA ILE A 57 -1.10 -1.87 -8.56
C ILE A 57 -0.31 -1.67 -9.83
N ASP A 58 -0.46 -0.50 -10.40
CA ASP A 58 0.27 -0.04 -11.58
C ASP A 58 1.29 1.01 -11.12
N ALA A 59 2.57 0.70 -11.30
CA ALA A 59 3.68 1.61 -11.04
C ALA A 59 4.71 1.45 -12.16
N PRO A 60 5.15 2.56 -12.80
CA PRO A 60 6.14 2.45 -13.87
C PRO A 60 7.41 1.74 -13.39
N PRO A 61 8.01 0.87 -14.21
CA PRO A 61 9.28 0.22 -13.87
C PRO A 61 10.34 1.27 -13.51
N ASN A 62 11.14 0.99 -12.49
CA ASN A 62 12.22 1.89 -12.03
C ASN A 62 11.76 3.31 -11.64
N SER A 63 10.48 3.48 -11.32
CA SER A 63 9.93 4.78 -10.90
C SER A 63 10.16 5.07 -9.42
N TRP A 64 10.60 4.09 -8.64
CA TRP A 64 10.82 4.23 -7.20
C TRP A 64 12.28 4.47 -6.88
N SER A 65 12.53 5.30 -5.88
CA SER A 65 13.88 5.62 -5.40
C SER A 65 13.92 5.74 -3.88
N ASP A 66 15.08 5.45 -3.29
CA ASP A 66 15.42 5.67 -1.90
C ASP A 66 16.76 6.41 -1.83
N GLY A 67 16.79 7.61 -1.27
CA GLY A 67 18.01 8.38 -1.09
C GLY A 67 18.85 8.58 -2.37
N GLY A 68 18.24 8.55 -3.55
CA GLY A 68 18.90 8.76 -4.83
C GLY A 68 19.28 7.46 -5.58
N PHE A 69 19.04 6.28 -5.05
CA PHE A 69 19.18 5.03 -5.81
C PHE A 69 17.80 4.47 -6.19
N GLN A 70 17.74 3.81 -7.36
CA GLN A 70 16.51 3.16 -7.82
C GLN A 70 16.23 1.90 -7.01
N VAL A 71 14.96 1.73 -6.64
CA VAL A 71 14.47 0.53 -5.97
C VAL A 71 13.40 -0.16 -6.84
N PRO A 72 13.38 -1.49 -6.86
CA PRO A 72 12.35 -2.22 -7.59
C PRO A 72 10.96 -1.94 -7.01
N VAL A 73 9.95 -1.89 -7.88
CA VAL A 73 8.56 -1.86 -7.46
C VAL A 73 8.23 -3.16 -6.73
N GLY A 74 7.64 -3.05 -5.54
CA GLY A 74 7.28 -4.22 -4.72
C GLY A 74 8.36 -4.70 -3.77
N GLY A 75 9.55 -4.09 -3.78
CA GLY A 75 10.55 -4.31 -2.74
C GLY A 75 11.76 -5.15 -3.16
N PHE A 76 12.70 -5.28 -2.22
CA PHE A 76 13.94 -6.02 -2.40
C PHE A 76 14.53 -6.47 -1.06
N SER A 77 15.29 -7.56 -1.06
CA SER A 77 16.02 -8.00 0.12
C SER A 77 17.26 -7.13 0.40
N ALA A 78 17.70 -7.06 1.66
CA ALA A 78 18.87 -6.27 2.06
C ALA A 78 20.18 -6.67 1.33
N ASN A 79 20.20 -7.83 0.70
CA ASN A 79 21.38 -8.36 -0.03
C ASN A 79 21.40 -7.95 -1.52
N GLN A 80 20.35 -7.32 -2.04
CA GLN A 80 20.20 -7.02 -3.47
C GLN A 80 20.71 -5.64 -3.93
N PRO A 81 20.91 -4.60 -3.08
CA PRO A 81 21.41 -3.32 -3.56
C PRO A 81 22.75 -3.47 -4.29
N PRO A 82 22.95 -2.79 -5.43
CA PRO A 82 24.15 -2.93 -6.25
C PRO A 82 25.40 -2.37 -5.57
N ILE A 83 25.24 -1.45 -4.62
CA ILE A 83 26.33 -0.75 -3.96
C ILE A 83 26.52 -1.32 -2.55
N TRP A 84 27.75 -1.78 -2.25
CA TRP A 84 28.08 -2.50 -1.02
C TRP A 84 27.77 -1.75 0.28
N TYR A 85 27.98 -0.43 0.32
CA TYR A 85 27.68 0.37 1.52
C TYR A 85 26.17 0.51 1.77
N HIS A 86 25.34 0.50 0.73
CA HIS A 86 23.89 0.43 0.88
C HIS A 86 23.46 -0.88 1.55
N ARG A 87 24.12 -1.99 1.22
CA ARG A 87 23.86 -3.28 1.89
C ARG A 87 24.12 -3.21 3.38
N ILE A 88 25.22 -2.54 3.77
CA ILE A 88 25.56 -2.34 5.18
C ILE A 88 24.51 -1.44 5.86
N LEU A 89 24.19 -0.30 5.27
CA LEU A 89 23.20 0.63 5.83
C LEU A 89 21.83 -0.01 5.98
N LEU A 90 21.35 -0.71 4.95
CA LEU A 90 20.08 -1.43 4.99
C LEU A 90 20.13 -2.59 6.00
N GLY A 91 21.25 -3.30 6.09
CA GLY A 91 21.45 -4.34 7.10
C GLY A 91 21.38 -3.81 8.53
N LEU A 92 22.01 -2.67 8.81
CA LEU A 92 21.94 -1.98 10.10
C LEU A 92 20.55 -1.41 10.37
N GLY A 93 19.82 -1.02 9.32
CA GLY A 93 18.46 -0.50 9.40
C GLY A 93 17.38 -1.56 9.63
N VAL A 94 17.70 -2.85 9.47
CA VAL A 94 16.70 -3.94 9.64
C VAL A 94 15.89 -3.83 10.92
N PRO A 95 16.47 -3.53 12.10
CA PRO A 95 15.69 -3.38 13.34
C PRO A 95 14.72 -2.20 13.34
N LEU A 96 14.88 -1.25 12.43
CA LEU A 96 14.02 -0.08 12.29
C LEU A 96 12.92 -0.28 11.25
N ARG A 97 12.95 -1.37 10.46
CA ARG A 97 11.88 -1.66 9.52
C ARG A 97 10.54 -1.77 10.23
N ARG A 98 9.52 -1.23 9.63
CA ARG A 98 8.16 -1.28 10.14
C ARG A 98 7.68 -2.72 10.35
N GLU A 99 7.98 -3.60 9.36
CA GLU A 99 7.72 -5.04 9.43
C GLU A 99 9.03 -5.81 9.25
N LEU A 100 9.55 -6.36 10.33
CA LEU A 100 10.88 -6.98 10.39
C LEU A 100 11.02 -8.22 9.51
N THR A 101 9.92 -8.94 9.29
CA THR A 101 9.89 -10.19 8.53
C THR A 101 9.72 -9.99 7.03
N GLN A 102 9.44 -8.76 6.59
CA GLN A 102 9.19 -8.43 5.19
C GLN A 102 10.37 -7.70 4.57
N ASP A 103 10.52 -7.81 3.26
CA ASP A 103 11.55 -7.12 2.50
C ASP A 103 11.40 -5.60 2.53
N TRP A 104 12.50 -4.88 2.23
CA TRP A 104 12.49 -3.44 2.06
C TRP A 104 11.59 -3.04 0.89
N PHE A 105 10.84 -1.95 1.04
CA PHE A 105 9.91 -1.41 0.03
C PHE A 105 8.79 -2.36 -0.39
N ARG A 106 8.58 -3.45 0.35
CA ARG A 106 7.43 -4.31 0.12
C ARG A 106 6.15 -3.52 0.31
N ILE A 107 5.20 -3.69 -0.62
CA ILE A 107 3.91 -3.01 -0.51
C ILE A 107 3.08 -3.71 0.57
N VAL A 108 2.55 -2.88 1.46
CA VAL A 108 1.67 -3.31 2.54
C VAL A 108 0.31 -2.64 2.38
N LEU A 109 -0.71 -3.45 2.36
CA LEU A 109 -2.09 -3.02 2.46
C LEU A 109 -2.54 -3.19 3.90
N ARG A 110 -3.20 -2.19 4.44
CA ARG A 110 -3.79 -2.25 5.77
C ARG A 110 -5.23 -1.77 5.72
N TYR A 111 -6.14 -2.49 6.35
CA TYR A 111 -7.52 -2.06 6.51
C TYR A 111 -7.94 -2.06 7.98
N GLY A 112 -8.71 -1.02 8.34
CA GLY A 112 -9.04 -0.70 9.72
C GLY A 112 -7.97 0.16 10.40
N ARG A 113 -8.40 1.00 11.36
CA ARG A 113 -7.51 1.98 12.01
C ARG A 113 -6.65 1.37 13.11
N VAL A 114 -7.25 0.72 14.09
CA VAL A 114 -6.55 0.15 15.24
C VAL A 114 -6.62 -1.37 15.18
N GLY A 115 -5.48 -2.04 15.27
CA GLY A 115 -5.41 -3.50 15.12
C GLY A 115 -5.86 -3.96 13.74
N GLY A 116 -5.59 -3.14 12.71
CA GLY A 116 -5.92 -3.44 11.32
C GLY A 116 -5.23 -4.72 10.86
N GLU A 117 -5.82 -5.36 9.88
CA GLU A 117 -5.22 -6.49 9.18
C GLU A 117 -4.27 -5.96 8.12
N GLU A 118 -3.10 -6.58 8.01
CA GLU A 118 -2.09 -6.24 7.02
C GLU A 118 -1.94 -7.37 6.01
N VAL A 119 -1.87 -7.01 4.75
CA VAL A 119 -1.63 -7.93 3.63
C VAL A 119 -0.40 -7.46 2.89
N PHE A 120 0.57 -8.34 2.75
CA PHE A 120 1.82 -8.09 2.03
C PHE A 120 1.66 -8.56 0.60
N LEU A 121 2.02 -7.69 -0.34
CA LEU A 121 1.91 -8.03 -1.75
C LEU A 121 3.24 -8.56 -2.27
N ASP A 122 3.17 -9.70 -2.96
CA ASP A 122 4.32 -10.26 -3.67
C ASP A 122 4.43 -9.58 -5.03
N PRO A 123 5.59 -8.97 -5.35
CA PRO A 123 5.83 -8.49 -6.69
C PRO A 123 5.97 -9.67 -7.64
N ASP A 124 5.39 -9.57 -8.82
CA ASP A 124 5.79 -10.41 -9.92
C ASP A 124 7.14 -9.90 -10.45
N PRO A 125 8.21 -10.69 -10.43
CA PRO A 125 9.53 -10.25 -10.87
C PRO A 125 9.58 -9.91 -12.38
N GLU A 126 8.61 -10.37 -13.15
CA GLU A 126 8.55 -10.18 -14.61
C GLU A 126 7.57 -9.08 -15.03
N ASP A 127 6.67 -8.64 -14.13
CA ASP A 127 5.64 -7.64 -14.45
C ASP A 127 5.79 -6.37 -13.60
N SER A 128 5.52 -5.23 -14.23
CA SER A 128 5.38 -3.93 -13.56
C SER A 128 4.07 -3.80 -12.76
N LYS A 129 3.18 -4.80 -12.88
CA LYS A 129 1.90 -4.85 -12.17
C LYS A 129 1.97 -5.85 -11.04
N ILE A 130 1.42 -5.45 -9.92
CA ILE A 130 1.25 -6.31 -8.76
C ILE A 130 -0.25 -6.58 -8.60
N GLU A 131 -0.62 -7.84 -8.64
CA GLU A 131 -2.01 -8.27 -8.52
C GLU A 131 -2.21 -9.09 -7.25
N ALA A 132 -3.34 -8.91 -6.59
CA ALA A 132 -3.73 -9.72 -5.45
C ALA A 132 -5.25 -9.86 -5.34
N ASN A 133 -5.69 -10.96 -4.72
CA ASN A 133 -7.06 -11.11 -4.30
C ASN A 133 -7.14 -11.00 -2.78
N ILE A 134 -7.98 -10.10 -2.28
CA ILE A 134 -8.16 -9.89 -0.86
C ILE A 134 -9.59 -10.17 -0.43
N ARG A 135 -9.76 -10.65 0.80
CA ARG A 135 -11.06 -10.85 1.43
C ARG A 135 -10.99 -10.37 2.86
N PRO A 136 -11.37 -9.11 3.13
CA PRO A 136 -11.27 -8.52 4.45
C PRO A 136 -12.03 -9.31 5.51
N THR A 137 -11.44 -9.44 6.69
CA THR A 137 -12.08 -10.07 7.84
C THR A 137 -12.93 -9.07 8.65
N ARG A 138 -12.81 -7.78 8.36
CA ARG A 138 -13.56 -6.67 8.97
C ARG A 138 -13.80 -5.54 8.00
N ASP A 139 -14.78 -4.69 8.29
CA ASP A 139 -14.98 -3.46 7.54
C ASP A 139 -13.91 -2.43 7.89
N GLY A 140 -13.52 -1.61 6.93
CA GLY A 140 -12.58 -0.52 7.19
C GLY A 140 -12.02 0.16 5.97
N GLU A 141 -11.45 1.34 6.17
CA GLU A 141 -10.73 2.04 5.12
C GLU A 141 -9.44 1.29 4.76
N LEU A 142 -9.16 1.21 3.46
CA LEU A 142 -7.93 0.67 2.92
C LEU A 142 -6.83 1.74 2.95
N PHE A 143 -5.68 1.37 3.48
CA PHE A 143 -4.45 2.15 3.47
C PHE A 143 -3.38 1.40 2.69
N ILE A 144 -2.49 2.12 2.03
CA ILE A 144 -1.34 1.57 1.32
C ILE A 144 -0.06 2.29 1.72
N PHE A 145 1.01 1.55 1.92
CA PHE A 145 2.35 2.07 2.20
C PHE A 145 3.41 1.05 1.80
N VAL A 146 4.68 1.45 1.84
CA VAL A 146 5.82 0.55 1.65
C VAL A 146 6.48 0.24 2.98
N ASN A 147 7.12 -0.92 3.08
CA ASN A 147 7.87 -1.33 4.26
C ASN A 147 9.25 -0.66 4.26
N ASP A 148 9.37 0.42 4.99
CA ASP A 148 10.62 1.16 5.18
C ASP A 148 10.91 1.37 6.68
N ALA A 149 12.04 1.98 6.99
CA ALA A 149 12.44 2.25 8.37
C ALA A 149 11.55 3.31 9.03
N VAL A 150 11.20 3.08 10.28
CA VAL A 150 10.44 4.01 11.13
C VAL A 150 11.19 4.24 12.42
N ILE A 151 11.46 5.50 12.73
CA ILE A 151 12.03 5.89 14.03
C ILE A 151 10.89 6.14 15.01
N GLY A 152 10.83 5.36 16.09
CA GLY A 152 9.79 5.46 17.12
C GLY A 152 9.86 6.73 18.00
N VAL A 153 10.38 7.84 17.49
CA VAL A 153 10.52 9.12 18.20
C VAL A 153 9.52 10.13 17.61
N PRO A 154 8.71 10.81 18.44
CA PRO A 154 7.79 11.83 17.97
C PRO A 154 8.48 12.87 17.08
N GLY A 155 7.89 13.15 15.91
CA GLY A 155 8.42 14.06 14.90
C GLY A 155 9.47 13.47 13.95
N LEU A 156 9.89 12.20 14.15
CA LEU A 156 10.85 11.52 13.28
C LEU A 156 10.29 10.24 12.63
N TYR A 157 9.00 9.97 12.81
CA TYR A 157 8.38 8.72 12.28
C TYR A 157 8.55 8.55 10.77
N ASP A 158 8.54 9.64 10.01
CA ASP A 158 8.63 9.66 8.55
C ASP A 158 10.04 10.03 8.04
N PHE A 159 11.04 10.05 8.90
CA PHE A 159 12.38 10.54 8.55
C PHE A 159 12.96 9.81 7.33
N PHE A 160 12.89 8.49 7.28
CA PHE A 160 13.38 7.69 6.17
C PHE A 160 12.46 7.77 4.95
N TYR A 161 11.17 7.99 5.14
CA TYR A 161 10.22 8.13 4.04
C TYR A 161 10.42 9.41 3.23
N ARG A 162 10.99 10.47 3.83
CA ARG A 162 11.16 11.78 3.17
C ARG A 162 12.14 11.74 2.00
N ASN A 163 13.07 10.80 1.97
CA ASN A 163 14.03 10.64 0.88
C ASN A 163 13.55 9.67 -0.22
N ASN A 164 12.38 9.04 -0.02
CA ASN A 164 11.78 8.17 -1.01
C ASN A 164 11.10 8.97 -2.11
N GLY A 165 11.18 8.49 -3.33
CA GLY A 165 10.53 9.10 -4.49
C GLY A 165 9.77 8.09 -5.32
N GLY A 166 8.64 8.53 -5.88
CA GLY A 166 7.79 7.71 -6.71
C GLY A 166 6.48 7.32 -6.04
N GLY A 167 5.75 6.43 -6.71
CA GLY A 167 4.44 5.98 -6.26
C GLY A 167 3.78 5.12 -7.31
N GLY A 168 2.46 5.00 -7.22
CA GLY A 168 1.69 4.19 -8.16
C GLY A 168 0.20 4.48 -8.05
N LYS A 169 -0.55 3.71 -8.83
CA LYS A 169 -2.00 3.72 -8.86
C LYS A 169 -2.52 2.36 -8.42
N LEU A 170 -3.35 2.37 -7.41
CA LEU A 170 -4.13 1.23 -6.95
C LEU A 170 -5.46 1.20 -7.69
N THR A 171 -5.84 0.07 -8.25
CA THR A 171 -7.18 -0.21 -8.76
C THR A 171 -7.75 -1.38 -7.97
N LEU A 172 -8.92 -1.20 -7.42
CA LEU A 172 -9.63 -2.24 -6.67
C LEU A 172 -10.94 -2.57 -7.38
N THR A 173 -11.15 -3.84 -7.67
CA THR A 173 -12.35 -4.35 -8.33
C THR A 173 -13.11 -5.27 -7.38
N ARG A 174 -14.38 -4.96 -7.10
CA ARG A 174 -15.25 -5.81 -6.31
C ARG A 174 -15.65 -7.04 -7.13
N LYS A 175 -15.47 -8.23 -6.57
CA LYS A 175 -15.93 -9.50 -7.16
C LYS A 175 -17.20 -9.94 -6.42
N TYR A 176 -18.21 -10.30 -7.18
CA TYR A 176 -19.49 -10.81 -6.65
C TYR A 176 -19.47 -12.33 -6.49
#